data_43c6811fc1ffa4bdf614e8423451f4bc
#
_entry.id   43c6811fc1ffa4bdf614e8423451f4bc
#
_cell.length_a   1.000
_cell.length_b   1.000
_cell.length_c   1.000
_cell.angle_alpha   90.00
_cell.angle_beta   90.00
_cell.angle_gamma   90.00
#
_symmetry.space_group_name_H-M   'P 1'
#
loop_
_entity.id
_entity.type
_entity.pdbx_description
1 polymer ?
#
loop_
_entity_poly.entity_id
_entity_poly.type
_entity_poly.pdbx_seq_one_letter_code
_entity_poly.pdbx_strand_id
1 'polypeptide(L)'
;MNSVIKKTTINNPISKKVISFEHSKKICVREKSLTHSLTWAHYRNENEQLSYVNNKQHTLSMYLTGGYNTFRTDINANKGAPGKFCLMPKGADSQWQVGDTQEFMHLYFDDTYIKRLALRVFDIDPRTIDLPELTFTQDLGLEALFRHSVASANWHINDMQLAMEQVTDTILISMLQNMGNKQIKSPLTGGLSPKTCFLVCDFIHANYQRQIYLSELADLVQLSEFHFCRMFKESLAQTPQEYLTHIRIEHVKHALIHSKLKLADIALNVGFSNQSHMGRYFKKLIGVSPREFRRLG
;
A
#
# COMPACT_ATOMS: atom_id res chain seq x y z
N MET A 1 -37.24 -20.70 18.53
CA MET A 1 -37.10 -19.39 17.82
C MET A 1 -35.63 -19.19 17.55
N ASN A 2 -35.19 -19.61 16.39
CA ASN A 2 -33.77 -19.48 15.96
C ASN A 2 -33.55 -18.12 15.29
N SER A 3 -32.86 -17.23 15.97
CA SER A 3 -32.42 -15.98 15.37
C SER A 3 -31.21 -16.26 14.49
N VAL A 4 -31.42 -16.27 13.19
CA VAL A 4 -30.35 -16.30 12.18
C VAL A 4 -29.61 -14.96 12.19
N ILE A 5 -28.43 -14.94 12.80
CA ILE A 5 -27.51 -13.81 12.66
C ILE A 5 -27.01 -13.84 11.23
N LYS A 6 -27.52 -12.93 10.39
CA LYS A 6 -26.99 -12.70 9.04
C LYS A 6 -25.53 -12.22 9.18
N LYS A 7 -24.59 -13.06 8.77
CA LYS A 7 -23.21 -12.66 8.55
C LYS A 7 -23.18 -11.63 7.42
N THR A 8 -23.07 -10.37 7.79
CA THR A 8 -22.83 -9.30 6.82
C THR A 8 -21.36 -9.40 6.41
N THR A 9 -21.12 -10.08 5.32
CA THR A 9 -19.81 -10.07 4.67
C THR A 9 -19.66 -8.68 4.05
N ILE A 10 -18.94 -7.80 4.73
CA ILE A 10 -18.58 -6.49 4.16
C ILE A 10 -17.53 -6.77 3.09
N ASN A 11 -18.00 -6.94 1.85
CA ASN A 11 -17.17 -7.01 0.66
C ASN A 11 -16.66 -5.59 0.33
N ASN A 12 -15.62 -5.15 1.01
CA ASN A 12 -14.92 -3.93 0.64
C ASN A 12 -14.14 -4.20 -0.68
N PRO A 13 -14.40 -3.47 -1.77
CA PRO A 13 -13.75 -3.71 -3.06
C PRO A 13 -12.24 -3.44 -3.05
N ILE A 14 -11.73 -2.74 -2.03
CA ILE A 14 -10.30 -2.56 -1.80
C ILE A 14 -9.68 -3.85 -1.26
N SER A 15 -10.46 -4.69 -0.60
CA SER A 15 -10.04 -5.98 -0.03
C SER A 15 -10.33 -7.19 -0.92
N LYS A 16 -10.78 -7.01 -2.17
CA LYS A 16 -10.71 -8.08 -3.17
C LYS A 16 -9.27 -8.31 -3.64
N LYS A 17 -8.36 -8.36 -2.70
CA LYS A 17 -7.26 -9.28 -2.75
C LYS A 17 -7.86 -10.64 -2.93
N VAL A 18 -7.39 -11.35 -3.92
CA VAL A 18 -7.53 -12.80 -3.95
C VAL A 18 -6.62 -13.31 -2.83
N ILE A 19 -7.07 -13.08 -1.61
CA ILE A 19 -6.72 -13.89 -0.49
C ILE A 19 -7.59 -15.10 -0.72
N SER A 20 -7.02 -16.21 -1.10
CA SER A 20 -7.74 -17.48 -1.06
C SER A 20 -7.96 -17.90 0.39
N PHE A 21 -8.68 -17.06 1.13
CA PHE A 21 -9.18 -17.35 2.46
C PHE A 21 -10.56 -17.99 2.33
N GLU A 22 -10.64 -19.09 1.67
CA GLU A 22 -11.93 -19.79 1.58
C GLU A 22 -12.47 -20.23 2.94
N HIS A 23 -11.68 -20.13 4.02
CA HIS A 23 -12.09 -20.60 5.36
C HIS A 23 -11.52 -19.77 6.54
N SER A 24 -11.06 -18.53 6.34
CA SER A 24 -10.54 -17.76 7.48
C SER A 24 -11.64 -17.33 8.47
N LYS A 25 -11.43 -17.63 9.75
CA LYS A 25 -12.24 -17.15 10.88
C LYS A 25 -11.89 -15.71 11.30
N LYS A 26 -10.99 -15.07 10.58
CA LYS A 26 -10.49 -13.73 10.84
C LYS A 26 -11.63 -12.70 10.84
N ILE A 27 -11.77 -11.99 11.94
CA ILE A 27 -12.71 -10.88 12.11
C ILE A 27 -11.95 -9.58 11.88
N CYS A 28 -12.41 -8.74 10.96
CA CYS A 28 -11.93 -7.37 10.84
C CYS A 28 -12.62 -6.54 11.94
N VAL A 29 -11.86 -6.07 12.91
CA VAL A 29 -12.33 -5.23 14.01
C VAL A 29 -12.55 -3.81 13.53
N ARG A 30 -11.57 -3.28 12.78
CA ARG A 30 -11.64 -1.97 12.13
C ARG A 30 -10.66 -1.90 10.96
N GLU A 31 -10.98 -1.07 9.99
CA GLU A 31 -10.14 -0.81 8.82
C GLU A 31 -10.22 0.67 8.46
N LYS A 32 -9.09 1.24 8.04
CA LYS A 32 -9.02 2.61 7.54
C LYS A 32 -8.03 2.70 6.39
N SER A 33 -8.53 3.05 5.22
CA SER A 33 -7.69 3.47 4.10
C SER A 33 -7.31 4.94 4.29
N LEU A 34 -6.03 5.21 4.43
CA LEU A 34 -5.50 6.57 4.51
C LEU A 34 -5.37 7.16 3.12
N THR A 35 -4.73 6.40 2.25
CA THR A 35 -4.63 6.65 0.82
C THR A 35 -4.95 5.36 0.08
N HIS A 36 -4.95 5.43 -1.24
CA HIS A 36 -5.09 4.23 -2.06
C HIS A 36 -3.93 3.23 -1.89
N SER A 37 -2.76 3.73 -1.51
CA SER A 37 -1.53 2.95 -1.31
C SER A 37 -1.34 2.48 0.13
N LEU A 38 -2.10 3.05 1.08
CA LEU A 38 -1.93 2.80 2.50
C LEU A 38 -3.27 2.43 3.15
N THR A 39 -3.33 1.25 3.75
CA THR A 39 -4.50 0.80 4.51
C THR A 39 -4.08 0.16 5.81
N TRP A 40 -4.65 0.62 6.90
CA TRP A 40 -4.57 -0.01 8.21
C TRP A 40 -5.77 -0.92 8.43
N ALA A 41 -5.52 -2.10 8.99
CA ALA A 41 -6.57 -3.00 9.41
C ALA A 41 -6.20 -3.66 10.75
N HIS A 42 -7.17 -3.76 11.63
CA HIS A 42 -7.08 -4.46 12.91
C HIS A 42 -7.91 -5.73 12.83
N TYR A 43 -7.29 -6.86 13.14
CA TYR A 43 -7.91 -8.17 13.03
C TYR A 43 -7.85 -8.94 14.34
N ARG A 44 -8.80 -9.86 14.47
CA ARG A 44 -8.83 -10.89 15.52
C ARG A 44 -9.08 -12.24 14.86
N ASN A 45 -8.34 -13.26 15.26
CA ASN A 45 -8.61 -14.65 14.88
C ASN A 45 -8.18 -15.63 15.97
N GLU A 46 -8.54 -16.90 15.78
CA GLU A 46 -8.21 -17.98 16.69
C GLU A 46 -8.36 -19.34 16.01
N ASN A 47 -7.59 -20.34 16.46
CA ASN A 47 -7.76 -21.76 16.12
C ASN A 47 -8.02 -22.03 14.63
N GLU A 48 -7.09 -21.63 13.77
CA GLU A 48 -7.21 -21.84 12.32
C GLU A 48 -5.88 -22.12 11.65
N GLN A 49 -5.94 -22.78 10.49
CA GLN A 49 -4.83 -22.87 9.56
C GLN A 49 -5.07 -21.95 8.37
N LEU A 50 -4.05 -21.22 7.97
CA LEU A 50 -4.14 -20.22 6.92
C LEU A 50 -3.05 -20.43 5.87
N SER A 51 -3.45 -20.32 4.61
CA SER A 51 -2.52 -20.07 3.51
C SER A 51 -2.73 -18.64 3.05
N TYR A 52 -1.66 -17.89 2.97
CA TYR A 52 -1.68 -16.48 2.62
C TYR A 52 -0.81 -16.25 1.39
N VAL A 53 -1.41 -15.69 0.34
CA VAL A 53 -0.72 -15.30 -0.89
C VAL A 53 -0.78 -13.78 -1.03
N ASN A 54 0.36 -13.11 -0.93
CA ASN A 54 0.43 -11.65 -0.90
C ASN A 54 0.64 -11.04 -2.30
N ASN A 55 -0.34 -11.16 -3.17
CA ASN A 55 -0.21 -10.87 -4.60
C ASN A 55 -0.11 -9.38 -4.97
N LYS A 56 -0.61 -8.45 -4.16
CA LYS A 56 -0.82 -7.06 -4.61
C LYS A 56 -0.05 -6.00 -3.85
N GLN A 57 0.17 -6.18 -2.58
CA GLN A 57 0.76 -5.18 -1.69
C GLN A 57 1.72 -5.84 -0.72
N HIS A 58 2.59 -5.05 -0.11
CA HIS A 58 3.35 -5.47 1.05
C HIS A 58 2.47 -5.41 2.30
N THR A 59 2.77 -6.25 3.28
CA THR A 59 2.05 -6.27 4.56
C THR A 59 3.06 -6.23 5.70
N LEU A 60 3.02 -5.17 6.50
CA LEU A 60 3.71 -5.12 7.80
C LEU A 60 2.68 -5.40 8.88
N SER A 61 2.90 -6.45 9.65
CA SER A 61 2.01 -6.90 10.72
C SER A 61 2.62 -6.69 12.07
N MET A 62 1.82 -6.33 13.09
CA MET A 62 2.23 -6.36 14.49
C MET A 62 1.17 -7.06 15.34
N TYR A 63 1.60 -7.97 16.21
CA TYR A 63 0.76 -8.65 17.18
C TYR A 63 0.53 -7.75 18.40
N LEU A 64 -0.74 -7.46 18.71
CA LEU A 64 -1.14 -6.62 19.84
C LEU A 64 -1.31 -7.45 21.12
N THR A 65 -2.03 -8.56 20.99
CA THR A 65 -2.32 -9.49 22.10
C THR A 65 -2.30 -10.93 21.60
N GLY A 66 -1.98 -11.89 22.45
CA GLY A 66 -1.96 -13.32 22.12
C GLY A 66 -0.83 -13.69 21.14
N GLY A 67 -1.08 -14.70 20.32
CA GLY A 67 -0.17 -15.15 19.28
C GLY A 67 0.96 -16.09 19.74
N TYR A 68 1.02 -16.47 21.02
CA TYR A 68 2.09 -17.34 21.55
C TYR A 68 2.10 -18.75 20.93
N ASN A 69 0.97 -19.21 20.45
CA ASN A 69 0.81 -20.48 19.73
C ASN A 69 0.58 -20.29 18.25
N THR A 70 1.00 -19.15 17.69
CA THR A 70 0.99 -18.87 16.27
C THR A 70 2.39 -19.04 15.70
N PHE A 71 2.50 -19.80 14.62
CA PHE A 71 3.77 -20.02 13.93
C PHE A 71 3.57 -20.31 12.44
N ARG A 72 4.63 -20.17 11.69
CA ARG A 72 4.69 -20.57 10.27
C ARG A 72 4.89 -22.06 10.18
N THR A 73 4.16 -22.71 9.28
CA THR A 73 4.26 -24.16 9.05
C THR A 73 5.14 -24.51 7.84
N ASP A 74 5.42 -23.53 6.99
CA ASP A 74 6.21 -23.65 5.76
C ASP A 74 7.69 -23.35 5.96
N ILE A 75 8.06 -22.69 7.08
CA ILE A 75 9.46 -22.40 7.44
C ILE A 75 9.70 -22.67 8.93
N ASN A 76 10.96 -22.86 9.28
CA ASN A 76 11.36 -22.94 10.70
C ASN A 76 11.56 -21.51 11.24
N ALA A 77 10.56 -20.97 11.88
CA ALA A 77 10.58 -19.64 12.47
C ALA A 77 10.17 -19.65 13.95
N ASN A 78 10.48 -18.58 14.66
CA ASN A 78 10.02 -18.38 16.03
C ASN A 78 8.47 -18.36 16.08
N LYS A 79 7.93 -18.54 17.28
CA LYS A 79 6.50 -18.31 17.54
C LYS A 79 6.19 -16.84 17.70
N GLY A 80 4.92 -16.50 17.46
CA GLY A 80 4.40 -15.17 17.70
C GLY A 80 4.36 -14.80 19.17
N ALA A 81 4.23 -13.53 19.43
CA ALA A 81 3.96 -12.93 20.75
C ALA A 81 3.56 -11.45 20.55
N PRO A 82 2.94 -10.81 21.53
CA PRO A 82 2.71 -9.36 21.49
C PRO A 82 4.01 -8.59 21.24
N GLY A 83 3.94 -7.55 20.41
CA GLY A 83 5.10 -6.73 19.98
C GLY A 83 5.96 -7.35 18.88
N LYS A 84 5.67 -8.57 18.44
CA LYS A 84 6.36 -9.18 17.29
C LYS A 84 5.82 -8.66 15.97
N PHE A 85 6.74 -8.54 14.99
CA PHE A 85 6.46 -8.07 13.64
C PHE A 85 6.67 -9.16 12.60
N CYS A 86 5.84 -9.11 11.57
CA CYS A 86 6.07 -9.84 10.32
C CYS A 86 6.02 -8.85 9.15
N LEU A 87 6.96 -8.97 8.23
CA LEU A 87 6.92 -8.28 6.94
C LEU A 87 6.76 -9.34 5.86
N MET A 88 5.64 -9.26 5.16
CA MET A 88 5.33 -10.11 4.01
C MET A 88 5.41 -9.23 2.76
N PRO A 89 6.48 -9.34 1.97
CA PRO A 89 6.59 -8.64 0.70
C PRO A 89 5.48 -9.03 -0.28
N LYS A 90 5.23 -8.17 -1.25
CA LYS A 90 4.41 -8.51 -2.39
C LYS A 90 5.00 -9.73 -3.12
N GLY A 91 4.19 -10.72 -3.40
CA GLY A 91 4.59 -11.99 -4.01
C GLY A 91 4.98 -13.09 -3.01
N ALA A 92 5.09 -12.77 -1.71
CA ALA A 92 5.38 -13.78 -0.70
C ALA A 92 4.16 -14.65 -0.40
N ASP A 93 4.41 -15.95 -0.28
CA ASP A 93 3.43 -16.94 0.15
C ASP A 93 3.80 -17.44 1.54
N SER A 94 2.80 -17.74 2.36
CA SER A 94 3.04 -18.20 3.73
C SER A 94 1.93 -19.10 4.25
N GLN A 95 2.29 -20.05 5.10
CA GLN A 95 1.35 -20.96 5.75
C GLN A 95 1.47 -20.81 7.27
N TRP A 96 0.33 -20.71 7.93
CA TRP A 96 0.26 -20.38 9.34
C TRP A 96 -0.62 -21.34 10.10
N GLN A 97 -0.18 -21.70 11.30
CA GLN A 97 -1.00 -22.28 12.33
C GLN A 97 -1.27 -21.21 13.37
N VAL A 98 -2.54 -20.90 13.59
CA VAL A 98 -3.02 -20.02 14.67
C VAL A 98 -3.60 -20.89 15.75
N GLY A 99 -3.05 -20.77 16.96
CA GLY A 99 -3.57 -21.51 18.14
C GLY A 99 -4.62 -20.70 18.89
N ASP A 100 -4.20 -19.94 19.86
CA ASP A 100 -5.11 -19.20 20.73
C ASP A 100 -5.64 -17.91 20.08
N THR A 101 -6.64 -17.32 20.73
CA THR A 101 -7.15 -15.98 20.34
C THR A 101 -6.00 -14.96 20.31
N GLN A 102 -5.92 -14.23 19.22
CA GLN A 102 -4.94 -13.16 19.02
C GLN A 102 -5.54 -11.96 18.33
N GLU A 103 -4.97 -10.79 18.61
CA GLU A 103 -5.25 -9.55 17.88
C GLU A 103 -3.98 -9.02 17.27
N PHE A 104 -4.08 -8.52 16.03
CA PHE A 104 -2.95 -8.00 15.29
C PHE A 104 -3.39 -6.91 14.32
N MET A 105 -2.46 -6.03 14.00
CA MET A 105 -2.66 -4.98 13.02
C MET A 105 -1.86 -5.26 11.76
N HIS A 106 -2.45 -4.94 10.62
CA HIS A 106 -1.78 -4.92 9.33
C HIS A 106 -1.71 -3.49 8.80
N LEU A 107 -0.54 -3.08 8.37
CA LEU A 107 -0.32 -2.00 7.44
C LEU A 107 -0.11 -2.61 6.06
N TYR A 108 -1.02 -2.30 5.15
CA TYR A 108 -0.88 -2.63 3.73
C TYR A 108 -0.33 -1.42 3.00
N PHE A 109 0.70 -1.62 2.19
CA PHE A 109 1.30 -0.57 1.37
C PHE A 109 1.79 -1.14 0.04
N ASP A 110 1.79 -0.31 -1.01
CA ASP A 110 2.23 -0.75 -2.32
C ASP A 110 3.72 -0.49 -2.58
N ASP A 111 4.23 -1.16 -3.61
CA ASP A 111 5.63 -1.07 -4.03
C ASP A 111 6.02 0.35 -4.47
N THR A 112 5.10 1.06 -5.12
CA THR A 112 5.33 2.44 -5.58
C THR A 112 5.49 3.40 -4.40
N TYR A 113 4.67 3.22 -3.35
CA TYR A 113 4.73 4.06 -2.17
C TYR A 113 6.05 3.93 -1.43
N ILE A 114 6.46 2.69 -1.11
CA ILE A 114 7.70 2.47 -0.34
C ILE A 114 8.94 2.91 -1.12
N LYS A 115 8.98 2.67 -2.43
CA LYS A 115 10.05 3.11 -3.31
C LYS A 115 10.16 4.63 -3.39
N ARG A 116 9.02 5.33 -3.50
CA ARG A 116 8.98 6.78 -3.48
C ARG A 116 9.43 7.34 -2.13
N LEU A 117 9.01 6.73 -1.03
CA LEU A 117 9.41 7.13 0.32
C LEU A 117 10.92 6.97 0.50
N ALA A 118 11.48 5.84 0.10
CA ALA A 118 12.92 5.58 0.16
C ALA A 118 13.74 6.58 -0.70
N LEU A 119 13.27 6.86 -1.89
CA LEU A 119 13.87 7.86 -2.77
C LEU A 119 13.86 9.26 -2.12
N ARG A 120 12.72 9.66 -1.55
CA ARG A 120 12.54 10.98 -0.93
C ARG A 120 13.41 11.18 0.32
N VAL A 121 13.53 10.15 1.16
CA VAL A 121 14.14 10.26 2.48
C VAL A 121 15.63 9.89 2.47
N PHE A 122 16.00 8.91 1.67
CA PHE A 122 17.36 8.33 1.71
C PHE A 122 18.14 8.53 0.41
N ASP A 123 17.56 9.16 -0.60
CA ASP A 123 18.15 9.29 -1.94
C ASP A 123 18.59 7.93 -2.54
N ILE A 124 17.82 6.89 -2.26
CA ILE A 124 18.08 5.52 -2.73
C ILE A 124 17.36 5.29 -4.06
N ASP A 125 18.06 4.68 -5.02
CA ASP A 125 17.47 4.27 -6.30
C ASP A 125 16.30 3.29 -6.06
N PRO A 126 15.07 3.61 -6.51
CA PRO A 126 13.88 2.78 -6.28
C PRO A 126 14.03 1.32 -6.73
N ARG A 127 14.89 1.05 -7.72
CA ARG A 127 15.15 -0.29 -8.25
C ARG A 127 15.95 -1.18 -7.29
N THR A 128 16.64 -0.56 -6.33
CA THR A 128 17.48 -1.29 -5.37
C THR A 128 16.72 -1.72 -4.13
N ILE A 129 15.48 -1.23 -3.95
CA ILE A 129 14.64 -1.58 -2.81
C ILE A 129 14.09 -2.98 -3.01
N ASP A 130 14.48 -3.88 -2.14
CA ASP A 130 14.01 -5.26 -2.07
C ASP A 130 13.64 -5.57 -0.62
N LEU A 131 12.36 -5.67 -0.32
CA LEU A 131 11.91 -5.89 1.04
C LEU A 131 12.09 -7.36 1.43
N PRO A 132 12.77 -7.67 2.53
CA PRO A 132 12.93 -9.04 2.99
C PRO A 132 11.61 -9.57 3.56
N GLU A 133 11.45 -10.87 3.51
CA GLU A 133 10.45 -11.54 4.30
C GLU A 133 10.95 -11.66 5.76
N LEU A 134 10.16 -11.13 6.70
CA LEU A 134 10.48 -11.19 8.13
C LEU A 134 9.34 -11.87 8.88
N THR A 135 9.68 -12.78 9.78
CA THR A 135 8.70 -13.50 10.60
C THR A 135 9.07 -13.37 12.07
N PHE A 136 8.17 -12.82 12.86
CA PHE A 136 8.28 -12.65 14.32
C PHE A 136 9.56 -11.95 14.80
N THR A 137 9.99 -10.94 14.07
CA THR A 137 11.07 -10.05 14.51
C THR A 137 10.60 -9.12 15.63
N GLN A 138 11.53 -8.45 16.28
CA GLN A 138 11.23 -7.50 17.35
C GLN A 138 11.93 -6.19 17.09
N ASP A 139 11.19 -5.10 17.32
CA ASP A 139 11.67 -3.73 17.24
C ASP A 139 10.83 -2.87 18.21
N LEU A 140 11.45 -2.45 19.31
CA LEU A 140 10.77 -1.69 20.37
C LEU A 140 10.32 -0.30 19.89
N GLY A 141 11.06 0.31 18.98
CA GLY A 141 10.70 1.61 18.39
C GLY A 141 9.45 1.50 17.52
N LEU A 142 9.42 0.52 16.63
CA LEU A 142 8.24 0.24 15.81
C LEU A 142 7.04 -0.16 16.68
N GLU A 143 7.25 -0.99 17.70
CA GLU A 143 6.17 -1.38 18.62
C GLU A 143 5.54 -0.16 19.29
N ALA A 144 6.35 0.77 19.78
CA ALA A 144 5.87 1.99 20.40
C ALA A 144 5.02 2.83 19.44
N LEU A 145 5.48 3.03 18.21
CA LEU A 145 4.73 3.75 17.17
C LEU A 145 3.40 3.08 16.85
N PHE A 146 3.37 1.77 16.66
CA PHE A 146 2.13 1.03 16.43
C PHE A 146 1.14 1.15 17.59
N ARG A 147 1.59 0.92 18.83
CA ARG A 147 0.72 0.93 20.00
C ARG A 147 0.19 2.31 20.33
N HIS A 148 1.09 3.29 20.43
CA HIS A 148 0.73 4.60 20.97
C HIS A 148 0.21 5.57 19.91
N SER A 149 0.54 5.38 18.64
CA SER A 149 0.11 6.32 17.60
C SER A 149 -0.97 5.75 16.69
N VAL A 150 -1.03 4.45 16.47
CA VAL A 150 -2.01 3.85 15.56
C VAL A 150 -3.07 3.05 16.29
N ALA A 151 -2.69 2.11 17.18
CA ALA A 151 -3.64 1.27 17.88
C ALA A 151 -4.55 2.07 18.83
N SER A 152 -4.02 3.09 19.49
CA SER A 152 -4.76 3.99 20.39
C SER A 152 -5.58 5.06 19.67
N ALA A 153 -5.31 5.33 18.39
CA ALA A 153 -5.99 6.38 17.64
C ALA A 153 -7.47 6.07 17.42
N ASN A 154 -8.28 7.11 17.38
CA ASN A 154 -9.67 7.02 16.94
C ASN A 154 -9.75 7.10 15.41
N TRP A 155 -9.91 5.96 14.75
CA TRP A 155 -9.91 5.85 13.29
C TRP A 155 -11.14 6.46 12.60
N HIS A 156 -12.17 6.81 13.34
CA HIS A 156 -13.41 7.39 12.80
C HIS A 156 -13.33 8.91 12.62
N ILE A 157 -12.35 9.56 13.24
CA ILE A 157 -12.18 11.00 13.15
C ILE A 157 -11.44 11.34 11.85
N ASN A 158 -12.07 12.14 10.99
CA ASN A 158 -11.46 12.55 9.71
C ASN A 158 -10.21 13.41 9.90
N ASP A 159 -10.17 14.26 10.91
CA ASP A 159 -9.02 15.12 11.20
C ASP A 159 -7.75 14.34 11.60
N MET A 160 -7.90 13.07 11.98
CA MET A 160 -6.77 12.19 12.29
C MET A 160 -6.10 11.59 11.03
N GLN A 161 -6.66 11.78 9.84
CA GLN A 161 -6.12 11.15 8.63
C GLN A 161 -4.68 11.59 8.36
N LEU A 162 -4.42 12.89 8.34
CA LEU A 162 -3.08 13.42 8.10
C LEU A 162 -2.07 12.96 9.17
N ALA A 163 -2.49 12.96 10.44
CA ALA A 163 -1.65 12.47 11.53
C ALA A 163 -1.30 10.99 11.36
N MET A 164 -2.28 10.16 10.98
CA MET A 164 -2.05 8.75 10.71
C MET A 164 -1.15 8.52 9.48
N GLU A 165 -1.26 9.33 8.44
CA GLU A 165 -0.37 9.28 7.28
C GLU A 165 1.09 9.58 7.68
N GLN A 166 1.32 10.62 8.47
CA GLN A 166 2.66 10.99 8.95
C GLN A 166 3.27 9.92 9.86
N VAL A 167 2.48 9.34 10.76
CA VAL A 167 2.92 8.23 11.60
C VAL A 167 3.24 7.01 10.75
N THR A 168 2.44 6.73 9.73
CA THR A 168 2.69 5.62 8.79
C THR A 168 4.00 5.83 8.03
N ASP A 169 4.27 7.04 7.54
CA ASP A 169 5.56 7.39 6.94
C ASP A 169 6.71 7.14 7.93
N THR A 170 6.55 7.57 9.19
CA THR A 170 7.57 7.37 10.25
C THR A 170 7.83 5.89 10.49
N ILE A 171 6.80 5.07 10.56
CA ILE A 171 6.90 3.60 10.72
C ILE A 171 7.66 2.99 9.54
N LEU A 172 7.32 3.34 8.31
CA LEU A 172 7.96 2.80 7.11
C LEU A 172 9.43 3.29 6.98
N ILE A 173 9.72 4.54 7.34
CA ILE A 173 11.08 5.09 7.39
C ILE A 173 11.92 4.32 8.43
N SER A 174 11.41 4.15 9.64
CA SER A 174 12.10 3.39 10.69
C SER A 174 12.35 1.95 10.28
N MET A 175 11.36 1.32 9.64
CA MET A 175 11.49 -0.03 9.08
C MET A 175 12.63 -0.09 8.04
N LEU A 176 12.67 0.84 7.09
CA LEU A 176 13.73 0.91 6.06
C LEU A 176 15.11 1.15 6.68
N GLN A 177 15.23 2.03 7.68
CA GLN A 177 16.49 2.28 8.39
C GLN A 177 17.03 1.03 9.09
N ASN A 178 16.15 0.28 9.77
CA ASN A 178 16.53 -0.92 10.53
C ASN A 178 16.88 -2.11 9.62
N MET A 179 16.40 -2.12 8.38
CA MET A 179 16.83 -3.09 7.38
C MET A 179 18.28 -2.87 6.94
N GLY A 180 18.80 -1.65 7.10
CA GLY A 180 20.19 -1.27 6.87
C GLY A 180 20.64 -1.38 5.41
N ASN A 181 21.90 -1.06 5.15
CA ASN A 181 22.52 -1.09 3.83
C ASN A 181 22.58 -2.49 3.18
N LYS A 182 22.19 -3.54 3.89
CA LYS A 182 22.18 -4.93 3.37
C LYS A 182 21.20 -5.19 2.23
N GLN A 183 20.22 -4.30 2.07
CA GLN A 183 19.17 -4.42 1.05
C GLN A 183 19.42 -3.56 -0.20
N ILE A 184 20.49 -2.78 -0.21
CA ILE A 184 20.86 -1.96 -1.36
C ILE A 184 21.65 -2.85 -2.32
N LYS A 185 21.03 -3.24 -3.42
CA LYS A 185 21.74 -3.89 -4.53
C LYS A 185 22.83 -2.96 -5.06
N SER A 186 23.89 -3.51 -5.61
CA SER A 186 24.98 -2.74 -6.25
C SER A 186 24.43 -1.62 -7.13
N PRO A 187 25.18 -0.50 -7.30
CA PRO A 187 24.77 0.61 -8.16
C PRO A 187 24.31 0.09 -9.52
N LEU A 188 23.07 0.38 -9.88
CA LEU A 188 22.52 0.00 -11.17
C LEU A 188 23.00 0.99 -12.21
N THR A 189 23.42 0.48 -13.36
CA THR A 189 23.72 1.31 -14.52
C THR A 189 22.44 1.64 -15.27
N GLY A 190 22.36 2.85 -15.86
CA GLY A 190 21.18 3.31 -16.61
C GLY A 190 20.06 3.85 -15.71
N GLY A 191 19.02 4.39 -16.33
CA GLY A 191 17.93 5.07 -15.66
C GLY A 191 18.24 6.50 -15.20
N LEU A 192 17.27 7.18 -14.62
CA LEU A 192 17.44 8.49 -14.01
C LEU A 192 18.18 8.35 -12.67
N SER A 193 18.96 9.36 -12.29
CA SER A 193 19.49 9.41 -10.93
C SER A 193 18.33 9.48 -9.91
N PRO A 194 18.53 9.01 -8.68
CA PRO A 194 17.49 9.08 -7.65
C PRO A 194 16.91 10.49 -7.50
N LYS A 195 17.76 11.50 -7.39
CA LYS A 195 17.36 12.91 -7.29
C LYS A 195 16.53 13.37 -8.50
N THR A 196 16.96 13.02 -9.70
CA THR A 196 16.25 13.36 -10.96
C THR A 196 14.88 12.64 -11.01
N CYS A 197 14.84 11.38 -10.63
CA CYS A 197 13.62 10.60 -10.56
C CYS A 197 12.61 11.20 -9.57
N PHE A 198 13.10 11.59 -8.38
CA PHE A 198 12.28 12.28 -7.38
C PHE A 198 11.71 13.58 -7.91
N LEU A 199 12.53 14.45 -8.52
CA LEU A 199 12.10 15.72 -9.07
C LEU A 199 10.96 15.57 -10.08
N VAL A 200 11.07 14.61 -10.99
CA VAL A 200 10.03 14.33 -11.99
C VAL A 200 8.77 13.78 -11.35
N CYS A 201 8.89 12.83 -10.43
CA CYS A 201 7.73 12.26 -9.73
C CYS A 201 6.99 13.32 -8.91
N ASP A 202 7.73 14.16 -8.19
CA ASP A 202 7.16 15.26 -7.40
C ASP A 202 6.43 16.27 -8.28
N PHE A 203 7.02 16.65 -9.42
CA PHE A 203 6.38 17.51 -10.41
C PHE A 203 5.06 16.91 -10.92
N ILE A 204 5.03 15.61 -11.25
CA ILE A 204 3.81 14.93 -11.69
C ILE A 204 2.75 14.94 -10.58
N HIS A 205 3.13 14.66 -9.33
CA HIS A 205 2.23 14.69 -8.19
C HIS A 205 1.65 16.09 -7.92
N ALA A 206 2.46 17.14 -8.07
CA ALA A 206 2.00 18.51 -7.89
C ALA A 206 1.08 19.00 -9.03
N ASN A 207 1.17 18.41 -10.21
CA ASN A 207 0.53 18.92 -11.43
C ASN A 207 -0.44 17.93 -12.11
N TYR A 208 -0.76 16.79 -11.51
CA TYR A 208 -1.56 15.72 -12.15
C TYR A 208 -2.93 16.16 -12.66
N GLN A 209 -3.50 17.21 -12.10
CA GLN A 209 -4.83 17.73 -12.46
C GLN A 209 -4.87 18.40 -13.84
N ARG A 210 -3.74 18.91 -14.31
CA ARG A 210 -3.63 19.56 -15.61
C ARG A 210 -3.01 18.65 -16.66
N GLN A 211 -3.06 19.10 -17.93
CA GLN A 211 -2.25 18.48 -18.97
C GLN A 211 -0.78 18.66 -18.66
N ILE A 212 -0.03 17.57 -18.64
CA ILE A 212 1.43 17.55 -18.55
C ILE A 212 1.94 17.03 -19.88
N TYR A 213 2.81 17.82 -20.54
CA TYR A 213 3.45 17.42 -21.78
C TYR A 213 4.76 16.70 -21.49
N LEU A 214 5.13 15.77 -22.36
CA LEU A 214 6.35 15.02 -22.21
C LEU A 214 7.58 15.93 -22.27
N SER A 215 7.54 16.97 -23.12
CA SER A 215 8.57 18.00 -23.21
C SER A 215 8.81 18.70 -21.87
N GLU A 216 7.76 19.08 -21.12
CA GLU A 216 7.91 19.70 -19.80
C GLU A 216 8.72 18.83 -18.84
N LEU A 217 8.45 17.52 -18.85
CA LEU A 217 9.18 16.57 -17.98
C LEU A 217 10.62 16.35 -18.42
N ALA A 218 10.85 16.32 -19.72
CA ALA A 218 12.19 16.17 -20.30
C ALA A 218 13.04 17.42 -20.07
N ASP A 219 12.47 18.61 -20.25
CA ASP A 219 13.12 19.90 -20.02
C ASP A 219 13.50 20.09 -18.54
N LEU A 220 12.63 19.65 -17.61
CA LEU A 220 12.89 19.71 -16.16
C LEU A 220 14.20 19.03 -15.78
N VAL A 221 14.61 18.01 -16.54
CA VAL A 221 15.82 17.20 -16.28
C VAL A 221 16.88 17.33 -17.39
N GLN A 222 16.70 18.28 -18.31
CA GLN A 222 17.62 18.60 -19.40
C GLN A 222 17.96 17.39 -20.30
N LEU A 223 16.94 16.58 -20.62
CA LEU A 223 17.05 15.43 -21.51
C LEU A 223 16.15 15.62 -22.74
N SER A 224 16.47 14.94 -23.85
CA SER A 224 15.52 14.79 -24.94
C SER A 224 14.33 13.93 -24.49
N GLU A 225 13.15 14.15 -25.04
CA GLU A 225 11.93 13.38 -24.70
C GLU A 225 12.14 11.86 -24.85
N PHE A 226 12.82 11.43 -25.91
CA PHE A 226 13.13 10.02 -26.15
C PHE A 226 14.04 9.44 -25.06
N HIS A 227 15.12 10.16 -24.74
CA HIS A 227 16.06 9.72 -23.69
C HIS A 227 15.39 9.71 -22.33
N PHE A 228 14.62 10.75 -22.00
CA PHE A 228 13.85 10.84 -20.77
C PHE A 228 12.88 9.66 -20.62
N CYS A 229 12.05 9.38 -21.63
CA CYS A 229 11.10 8.26 -21.58
C CYS A 229 11.79 6.93 -21.30
N ARG A 230 12.91 6.68 -21.97
CA ARG A 230 13.68 5.46 -21.78
C ARG A 230 14.23 5.37 -20.35
N MET A 231 14.88 6.43 -19.87
CA MET A 231 15.49 6.47 -18.54
C MET A 231 14.43 6.38 -17.43
N PHE A 232 13.29 7.08 -17.59
CA PHE A 232 12.19 7.02 -16.65
C PHE A 232 11.59 5.60 -16.55
N LYS A 233 11.35 4.97 -17.71
CA LYS A 233 10.85 3.58 -17.75
C LYS A 233 11.85 2.60 -17.15
N GLU A 234 13.14 2.81 -17.37
CA GLU A 234 14.19 2.00 -16.76
C GLU A 234 14.21 2.15 -15.23
N SER A 235 13.99 3.36 -14.71
CA SER A 235 13.97 3.63 -13.26
C SER A 235 12.71 3.14 -12.55
N LEU A 236 11.54 3.23 -13.18
CA LEU A 236 10.24 2.99 -12.51
C LEU A 236 9.42 1.85 -13.12
N ALA A 237 9.98 1.12 -14.12
CA ALA A 237 9.32 0.03 -14.84
C ALA A 237 8.02 0.44 -15.55
N GLN A 238 7.75 1.74 -15.71
CA GLN A 238 6.56 2.30 -16.37
C GLN A 238 6.91 3.62 -17.06
N THR A 239 6.14 3.96 -18.09
CA THR A 239 6.31 5.22 -18.80
C THR A 239 5.80 6.41 -17.97
N PRO A 240 6.24 7.66 -18.27
CA PRO A 240 5.73 8.86 -17.57
C PRO A 240 4.19 8.98 -17.68
N GLN A 241 3.62 8.63 -18.83
CA GLN A 241 2.17 8.67 -19.06
C GLN A 241 1.42 7.62 -18.25
N GLU A 242 1.96 6.41 -18.12
CA GLU A 242 1.40 5.36 -17.26
C GLU A 242 1.47 5.79 -15.79
N TYR A 243 2.58 6.36 -15.37
CA TYR A 243 2.76 6.87 -14.01
C TYR A 243 1.71 7.97 -13.69
N LEU A 244 1.58 8.99 -14.56
CA LEU A 244 0.56 10.04 -14.42
C LEU A 244 -0.86 9.44 -14.37
N THR A 245 -1.14 8.45 -15.23
CA THR A 245 -2.45 7.79 -15.26
C THR A 245 -2.73 7.05 -13.94
N HIS A 246 -1.74 6.35 -13.37
CA HIS A 246 -1.88 5.71 -12.06
C HIS A 246 -2.20 6.74 -10.98
N ILE A 247 -1.46 7.85 -10.91
CA ILE A 247 -1.71 8.92 -9.94
C ILE A 247 -3.17 9.42 -10.06
N ARG A 248 -3.63 9.71 -11.28
CA ARG A 248 -4.99 10.18 -11.52
C ARG A 248 -6.05 9.17 -11.08
N ILE A 249 -5.87 7.89 -11.42
CA ILE A 249 -6.82 6.82 -11.02
C ILE A 249 -6.90 6.70 -9.51
N GLU A 250 -5.82 6.92 -8.82
CA GLU A 250 -5.81 6.89 -7.36
C GLU A 250 -6.62 8.04 -6.76
N HIS A 251 -6.47 9.23 -7.29
CA HIS A 251 -7.33 10.36 -6.91
C HIS A 251 -8.80 10.12 -7.27
N VAL A 252 -9.09 9.44 -8.40
CA VAL A 252 -10.47 9.01 -8.73
C VAL A 252 -11.02 8.08 -7.64
N LYS A 253 -10.26 7.08 -7.20
CA LYS A 253 -10.70 6.15 -6.13
C LYS A 253 -11.06 6.91 -4.86
N HIS A 254 -10.18 7.80 -4.43
CA HIS A 254 -10.44 8.65 -3.27
C HIS A 254 -11.71 9.49 -3.42
N ALA A 255 -11.87 10.16 -4.56
CA ALA A 255 -13.06 10.98 -4.82
C ALA A 255 -14.36 10.14 -4.90
N LEU A 256 -14.29 8.92 -5.41
CA LEU A 256 -15.45 8.02 -5.48
C LEU A 256 -15.96 7.60 -4.09
N ILE A 257 -15.07 7.44 -3.12
CA ILE A 257 -15.40 7.02 -1.75
C ILE A 257 -15.83 8.24 -0.92
N HIS A 258 -15.10 9.36 -1.02
CA HIS A 258 -15.22 10.48 -0.10
C HIS A 258 -16.03 11.67 -0.64
N SER A 259 -16.58 11.58 -1.85
CA SER A 259 -17.39 12.65 -2.42
C SER A 259 -18.65 12.14 -3.14
N LYS A 260 -19.66 13.02 -3.24
CA LYS A 260 -20.88 12.81 -4.03
C LYS A 260 -20.80 13.43 -5.44
N LEU A 261 -19.61 13.87 -5.87
CA LEU A 261 -19.41 14.48 -7.18
C LEU A 261 -19.84 13.54 -8.32
N LYS A 262 -20.36 14.11 -9.41
CA LYS A 262 -20.65 13.34 -10.61
C LYS A 262 -19.35 12.78 -11.20
N LEU A 263 -19.44 11.62 -11.86
CA LEU A 263 -18.26 10.98 -12.47
C LEU A 263 -17.57 11.87 -13.51
N ALA A 264 -18.34 12.71 -14.21
CA ALA A 264 -17.80 13.68 -15.17
C ALA A 264 -16.95 14.74 -14.47
N ASP A 265 -17.42 15.27 -13.34
CA ASP A 265 -16.70 16.29 -12.57
C ASP A 265 -15.43 15.70 -11.95
N ILE A 266 -15.50 14.48 -11.42
CA ILE A 266 -14.32 13.77 -10.94
C ILE A 266 -13.28 13.63 -12.05
N ALA A 267 -13.70 13.19 -13.25
CA ALA A 267 -12.80 13.02 -14.37
C ALA A 267 -12.04 14.30 -14.71
N LEU A 268 -12.74 15.42 -14.79
CA LEU A 268 -12.14 16.72 -15.09
C LEU A 268 -11.22 17.21 -13.95
N ASN A 269 -11.67 17.09 -12.70
CA ASN A 269 -10.90 17.54 -11.53
C ASN A 269 -9.58 16.81 -11.34
N VAL A 270 -9.48 15.55 -11.81
CA VAL A 270 -8.25 14.77 -11.74
C VAL A 270 -7.44 14.77 -13.05
N GLY A 271 -7.86 15.58 -14.05
CA GLY A 271 -7.09 15.81 -15.27
C GLY A 271 -7.36 14.83 -16.41
N PHE A 272 -8.45 14.04 -16.38
CA PHE A 272 -8.90 13.30 -17.57
C PHE A 272 -9.69 14.22 -18.51
N SER A 273 -9.58 13.98 -19.80
CA SER A 273 -10.31 14.76 -20.82
C SER A 273 -11.83 14.60 -20.71
N ASN A 274 -12.31 13.46 -20.24
CA ASN A 274 -13.75 13.17 -20.06
C ASN A 274 -13.96 11.91 -19.22
N GLN A 275 -15.22 11.68 -18.83
CA GLN A 275 -15.64 10.53 -18.03
C GLN A 275 -15.35 9.18 -18.72
N SER A 276 -15.53 9.07 -20.03
CA SER A 276 -15.31 7.81 -20.77
C SER A 276 -13.83 7.42 -20.77
N HIS A 277 -12.94 8.40 -20.93
CA HIS A 277 -11.50 8.22 -20.87
C HIS A 277 -11.08 7.73 -19.47
N MET A 278 -11.52 8.42 -18.43
CA MET A 278 -11.33 7.99 -17.04
C MET A 278 -11.85 6.57 -16.79
N GLY A 279 -13.09 6.29 -17.20
CA GLY A 279 -13.76 5.01 -16.96
C GLY A 279 -13.02 3.83 -17.59
N ARG A 280 -12.46 4.00 -18.79
CA ARG A 280 -11.65 2.98 -19.48
C ARG A 280 -10.40 2.64 -18.72
N TYR A 281 -9.63 3.64 -18.28
CA TYR A 281 -8.39 3.41 -17.51
C TYR A 281 -8.70 2.88 -16.12
N PHE A 282 -9.72 3.40 -15.47
CA PHE A 282 -10.16 2.92 -14.16
C PHE A 282 -10.52 1.42 -14.20
N LYS A 283 -11.36 1.01 -15.17
CA LYS A 283 -11.71 -0.41 -15.31
C LYS A 283 -10.49 -1.28 -15.65
N LYS A 284 -9.57 -0.80 -16.48
CA LYS A 284 -8.34 -1.51 -16.84
C LYS A 284 -7.45 -1.77 -15.60
N LEU A 285 -7.31 -0.79 -14.72
CA LEU A 285 -6.39 -0.85 -13.58
C LEU A 285 -7.04 -1.47 -12.34
N ILE A 286 -8.33 -1.22 -12.11
CA ILE A 286 -9.04 -1.64 -10.89
C ILE A 286 -9.88 -2.91 -11.09
N GLY A 287 -10.23 -3.22 -12.36
CA GLY A 287 -11.01 -4.40 -12.72
C GLY A 287 -12.52 -4.18 -12.74
N VAL A 288 -13.03 -3.11 -12.12
CA VAL A 288 -14.45 -2.73 -12.09
C VAL A 288 -14.64 -1.31 -12.59
N SER A 289 -15.87 -0.94 -12.99
CA SER A 289 -16.16 0.43 -13.41
C SER A 289 -16.17 1.41 -12.22
N PRO A 290 -15.95 2.74 -12.44
CA PRO A 290 -16.08 3.74 -11.39
C PRO A 290 -17.43 3.72 -10.67
N ARG A 291 -18.51 3.45 -11.40
CA ARG A 291 -19.88 3.38 -10.85
C ARG A 291 -20.04 2.17 -9.94
N GLU A 292 -19.53 1.01 -10.34
CA GLU A 292 -19.54 -0.20 -9.52
C GLU A 292 -18.67 -0.01 -8.27
N PHE A 293 -17.50 0.58 -8.44
CA PHE A 293 -16.58 0.87 -7.33
C PHE A 293 -17.23 1.76 -6.27
N ARG A 294 -17.90 2.86 -6.68
CA ARG A 294 -18.64 3.75 -5.77
C ARG A 294 -19.76 3.04 -5.02
N ARG A 295 -20.43 2.06 -5.63
CA ARG A 295 -21.54 1.31 -5.01
C ARG A 295 -21.02 0.32 -3.95
N LEU A 296 -19.79 -0.10 -4.06
CA LEU A 296 -19.17 -1.11 -3.20
C LEU A 296 -18.42 -0.50 -2.00
N GLY A 297 -18.09 0.78 -2.03
CA GLY A 297 -17.50 1.57 -0.95
C GLY A 297 -18.49 2.55 -0.37
#